data_78dc3207f7e4aba4e9e30fc533499b91
#
_entry.id   78dc3207f7e4aba4e9e30fc533499b91
#
_cell.length_a   1.000
_cell.length_b   1.000
_cell.length_c   1.000
_cell.angle_alpha   90.00
_cell.angle_beta   90.00
_cell.angle_gamma   90.00
#
_symmetry.space_group_name_H-M   'P 1'
#
loop_
_entity.id
_entity.type
_entity.pdbx_description
1 polymer ?
#
loop_
_entity_poly.entity_id
_entity_poly.type
_entity_poly.pdbx_seq_one_letter_code
_entity_poly.pdbx_strand_id
1 'polypeptide(L)'
;MEATNSGPAVALEIYAVFSQRFSLFLQNSILEEIIVPECDQLEGKTIEGIANTVGSENLLLDAYACSFYAQDVYTKSLSALAVVRPGNTKELCAVVKSLTEAGHAVIPRGGGMSYTGGYVPVLKGSVIIDLGRMNKIITINKEDMYVTVESGCTWKALHEALEKTGLRTPFWGTLSGIKATVGGGLSQNSVFWGSGQFGSAVDSVISLDVVLADGSLVKTGSGAQINGSPFFRHFGPDLTGLFTCDTGALGFKASVTLKLIPKLPAKQYVAFDFKTAADTISAMSDIARMGLAMECFGFDPFLQKQRMKRESLVKDVKALAGVMKTSGSVLGALKDGAKVALAGRGYMDNVDYSVQVIIEDRNQPAADDRAKDVRSLGKKHNGIEITNSIPKIARANPFGPLNSMLGPEGERWAPVHGLF
;
A
#
# COMPACT_ATOMS: atom_id res chain seq x y z
N MET A 1 33.97 -8.61 35.57
CA MET A 1 32.84 -7.68 35.46
C MET A 1 31.99 -8.18 34.29
N GLU A 2 31.00 -8.95 34.62
CA GLU A 2 30.07 -9.50 33.62
C GLU A 2 29.03 -8.43 33.25
N ALA A 3 28.98 -8.07 31.99
CA ALA A 3 27.94 -7.19 31.45
C ALA A 3 26.66 -8.02 31.25
N THR A 4 25.67 -7.84 32.11
CA THR A 4 24.35 -8.45 31.99
C THR A 4 23.61 -7.86 30.80
N ASN A 5 23.35 -8.73 29.82
CA ASN A 5 22.65 -8.43 28.57
C ASN A 5 21.13 -8.39 28.83
N SER A 6 20.58 -7.25 29.30
CA SER A 6 19.16 -7.07 29.61
C SER A 6 18.38 -6.21 28.60
N GLY A 7 18.93 -5.92 27.42
CA GLY A 7 18.36 -4.98 26.46
C GLY A 7 16.98 -5.32 25.85
N PRO A 8 16.73 -6.54 25.34
CA PRO A 8 15.48 -6.86 24.63
C PRO A 8 14.25 -7.07 25.55
N ALA A 9 14.47 -7.61 26.76
CA ALA A 9 13.37 -7.90 27.69
C ALA A 9 12.72 -6.63 28.26
N VAL A 10 13.53 -5.63 28.59
CA VAL A 10 13.05 -4.35 29.15
C VAL A 10 12.24 -3.56 28.11
N ALA A 11 12.62 -3.59 26.83
CA ALA A 11 11.86 -2.92 25.77
C ALA A 11 10.49 -3.55 25.54
N LEU A 12 10.39 -4.88 25.63
CA LEU A 12 9.14 -5.62 25.52
C LEU A 12 8.21 -5.38 26.72
N GLU A 13 8.76 -5.30 27.93
CA GLU A 13 7.98 -4.99 29.13
C GLU A 13 7.46 -3.54 29.10
N ILE A 14 8.26 -2.58 28.67
CA ILE A 14 7.84 -1.18 28.52
C ILE A 14 6.72 -1.06 27.47
N TYR A 15 6.84 -1.78 26.33
CA TYR A 15 5.82 -1.77 25.30
C TYR A 15 4.51 -2.42 25.79
N ALA A 16 4.59 -3.54 26.51
CA ALA A 16 3.42 -4.21 27.10
C ALA A 16 2.72 -3.36 28.15
N VAL A 17 3.47 -2.68 29.02
CA VAL A 17 2.94 -1.79 30.06
C VAL A 17 2.32 -0.52 29.43
N PHE A 18 2.95 0.03 28.37
CA PHE A 18 2.40 1.20 27.65
C PHE A 18 1.12 0.83 26.90
N SER A 19 1.12 -0.32 26.22
CA SER A 19 -0.06 -0.84 25.50
C SER A 19 -1.22 -1.14 26.45
N GLN A 20 -0.97 -1.79 27.59
CA GLN A 20 -2.00 -2.07 28.59
C GLN A 20 -2.54 -0.80 29.27
N ARG A 21 -1.66 0.15 29.63
CA ARG A 21 -2.09 1.41 30.25
C ARG A 21 -2.82 2.32 29.25
N PHE A 22 -2.40 2.34 27.99
CA PHE A 22 -3.07 3.09 26.94
C PHE A 22 -4.44 2.47 26.61
N SER A 23 -4.55 1.13 26.60
CA SER A 23 -5.81 0.42 26.43
C SER A 23 -6.77 0.66 27.60
N LEU A 24 -6.27 0.61 28.85
CA LEU A 24 -7.04 0.93 30.06
C LEU A 24 -7.45 2.41 30.13
N PHE A 25 -6.60 3.33 29.68
CA PHE A 25 -6.93 4.75 29.61
C PHE A 25 -8.02 5.01 28.57
N LEU A 26 -7.97 4.34 27.41
CA LEU A 26 -9.02 4.44 26.40
C LEU A 26 -10.31 3.75 26.82
N GLN A 27 -10.25 2.67 27.60
CA GLN A 27 -11.44 1.98 28.10
C GLN A 27 -12.15 2.72 29.23
N ASN A 28 -11.43 3.44 30.08
CA ASN A 28 -12.00 4.02 31.30
C ASN A 28 -12.26 5.53 31.27
N SER A 29 -11.85 6.27 30.23
CA SER A 29 -11.92 7.74 30.29
C SER A 29 -12.56 8.43 29.08
N ILE A 30 -12.80 7.76 27.96
CA ILE A 30 -13.25 8.43 26.73
C ILE A 30 -14.52 7.81 26.13
N LEU A 31 -14.85 6.56 26.44
CA LEU A 31 -16.00 5.88 25.81
C LEU A 31 -17.36 6.17 26.49
N GLU A 32 -17.38 6.76 27.68
CA GLU A 32 -18.65 7.07 28.36
C GLU A 32 -19.24 8.45 28.03
N GLU A 33 -18.52 9.34 27.35
CA GLU A 33 -19.02 10.72 27.09
C GLU A 33 -19.04 11.15 25.62
N ILE A 34 -18.61 10.32 24.66
CA ILE A 34 -18.92 10.61 23.26
C ILE A 34 -20.31 10.05 22.97
N ILE A 35 -21.34 10.83 23.33
CA ILE A 35 -22.69 10.64 22.80
C ILE A 35 -22.62 10.94 21.31
N VAL A 36 -22.28 9.95 20.51
CA VAL A 36 -22.54 10.01 19.06
C VAL A 36 -24.05 9.84 18.93
N PRO A 37 -24.79 10.82 18.41
CA PRO A 37 -26.20 10.65 18.18
C PRO A 37 -26.39 9.40 17.30
N GLU A 38 -27.13 8.41 17.76
CA GLU A 38 -27.53 7.26 16.94
C GLU A 38 -28.54 7.77 15.91
N CYS A 39 -28.03 8.27 14.79
CA CYS A 39 -28.87 8.69 13.67
C CYS A 39 -29.08 7.46 12.77
N ASP A 40 -30.06 6.63 13.12
CA ASP A 40 -30.33 5.34 12.46
C ASP A 40 -30.90 5.46 11.02
N GLN A 41 -31.25 6.67 10.59
CA GLN A 41 -31.84 6.91 9.27
C GLN A 41 -31.37 8.23 8.66
N LEU A 42 -31.13 8.25 7.37
CA LEU A 42 -30.92 9.49 6.63
C LEU A 42 -32.23 10.20 6.41
N GLU A 43 -32.33 11.47 6.81
CA GLU A 43 -33.49 12.30 6.55
C GLU A 43 -33.66 12.56 5.04
N GLY A 44 -34.90 12.64 4.58
CA GLY A 44 -35.20 12.87 3.18
C GLY A 44 -34.54 14.13 2.61
N LYS A 45 -34.47 15.20 3.43
CA LYS A 45 -33.79 16.46 3.04
C LYS A 45 -32.28 16.27 2.84
N THR A 46 -31.63 15.48 3.69
CA THR A 46 -30.20 15.17 3.56
C THR A 46 -29.94 14.32 2.32
N ILE A 47 -30.78 13.31 2.07
CA ILE A 47 -30.71 12.48 0.85
C ILE A 47 -30.82 13.36 -0.40
N GLU A 48 -31.81 14.24 -0.47
CA GLU A 48 -32.03 15.15 -1.61
C GLU A 48 -30.85 16.10 -1.79
N GLY A 49 -30.35 16.70 -0.72
CA GLY A 49 -29.19 17.58 -0.77
C GLY A 49 -27.92 16.91 -1.29
N ILE A 50 -27.66 15.67 -0.83
CA ILE A 50 -26.52 14.86 -1.31
C ILE A 50 -26.72 14.47 -2.78
N ALA A 51 -27.92 13.99 -3.15
CA ALA A 51 -28.24 13.63 -4.52
C ALA A 51 -28.06 14.81 -5.49
N ASN A 52 -28.48 16.01 -5.08
CA ASN A 52 -28.27 17.22 -5.87
C ASN A 52 -26.78 17.62 -5.98
N THR A 53 -25.95 17.25 -5.00
CA THR A 53 -24.53 17.57 -4.98
C THR A 53 -23.73 16.64 -5.88
N VAL A 54 -23.93 15.31 -5.76
CA VAL A 54 -23.07 14.30 -6.43
C VAL A 54 -23.74 13.63 -7.65
N GLY A 55 -25.05 13.86 -7.85
CA GLY A 55 -25.90 13.11 -8.78
C GLY A 55 -26.52 11.88 -8.11
N SER A 56 -27.78 11.61 -8.40
CA SER A 56 -28.53 10.49 -7.79
C SER A 56 -27.88 9.12 -8.04
N GLU A 57 -27.23 8.93 -9.18
CA GLU A 57 -26.50 7.71 -9.54
C GLU A 57 -25.22 7.50 -8.70
N ASN A 58 -24.78 8.52 -7.97
CA ASN A 58 -23.61 8.47 -7.09
C ASN A 58 -23.96 8.44 -5.60
N LEU A 59 -25.25 8.35 -5.29
CA LEU A 59 -25.78 8.09 -3.95
C LEU A 59 -26.43 6.71 -3.93
N LEU A 60 -25.75 5.71 -3.37
CA LEU A 60 -26.22 4.34 -3.31
C LEU A 60 -26.92 4.09 -1.99
N LEU A 61 -28.20 3.73 -2.04
CA LEU A 61 -29.05 3.46 -0.87
C LEU A 61 -29.49 2.00 -0.82
N ASP A 62 -29.19 1.22 -1.86
CA ASP A 62 -29.59 -0.18 -1.91
C ASP A 62 -28.79 -1.04 -0.91
N ALA A 63 -29.48 -2.00 -0.29
CA ALA A 63 -28.90 -2.82 0.77
C ALA A 63 -27.67 -3.64 0.32
N TYR A 64 -27.61 -4.03 -0.96
CA TYR A 64 -26.48 -4.78 -1.49
C TYR A 64 -25.23 -3.89 -1.54
N ALA A 65 -25.33 -2.70 -2.13
CA ALA A 65 -24.21 -1.76 -2.19
C ALA A 65 -23.75 -1.35 -0.78
N CYS A 66 -24.67 -0.98 0.10
CA CYS A 66 -24.36 -0.61 1.49
C CYS A 66 -23.62 -1.72 2.24
N SER A 67 -24.02 -2.98 2.04
CA SER A 67 -23.33 -4.14 2.62
C SER A 67 -22.01 -4.44 1.93
N PHE A 68 -21.93 -4.31 0.59
CA PHE A 68 -20.71 -4.59 -0.17
C PHE A 68 -19.59 -3.61 0.16
N TYR A 69 -19.89 -2.33 0.27
CA TYR A 69 -18.90 -1.31 0.62
C TYR A 69 -18.51 -1.35 2.11
N ALA A 70 -19.34 -1.91 2.98
CA ALA A 70 -19.12 -2.00 4.42
C ALA A 70 -18.25 -3.20 4.84
N GLN A 71 -17.37 -3.66 3.99
CA GLN A 71 -16.45 -4.77 4.27
C GLN A 71 -15.05 -4.48 3.74
N ASP A 72 -14.04 -5.02 4.42
CA ASP A 72 -12.69 -5.11 3.89
C ASP A 72 -12.37 -6.53 3.37
N VAL A 73 -11.09 -6.85 3.15
CA VAL A 73 -10.67 -8.17 2.65
C VAL A 73 -11.03 -9.31 3.62
N TYR A 74 -11.05 -9.05 4.93
CA TYR A 74 -11.33 -10.05 5.97
C TYR A 74 -12.58 -9.80 6.77
N THR A 75 -12.88 -8.53 7.05
CA THR A 75 -13.87 -8.13 8.03
C THR A 75 -15.12 -7.63 7.33
N LYS A 76 -16.26 -8.11 7.79
CA LYS A 76 -17.59 -7.58 7.48
C LYS A 76 -18.25 -7.24 8.81
N SER A 77 -18.82 -6.04 8.90
CA SER A 77 -19.51 -5.56 10.10
C SER A 77 -20.87 -4.97 9.75
N LEU A 78 -21.28 -3.90 10.42
CA LEU A 78 -22.56 -3.24 10.19
C LEU A 78 -22.66 -2.74 8.74
N SER A 79 -23.86 -2.80 8.16
CA SER A 79 -24.12 -2.18 6.86
C SER A 79 -24.09 -0.66 7.01
N ALA A 80 -23.59 0.04 6.00
CA ALA A 80 -23.71 1.49 5.95
C ALA A 80 -25.15 1.91 5.66
N LEU A 81 -25.55 3.13 6.05
CA LEU A 81 -26.83 3.72 5.62
C LEU A 81 -26.84 4.09 4.14
N ALA A 82 -25.72 4.58 3.67
CA ALA A 82 -25.52 4.97 2.28
C ALA A 82 -24.06 4.86 1.88
N VAL A 83 -23.82 4.82 0.57
CA VAL A 83 -22.51 5.03 -0.03
C VAL A 83 -22.58 6.26 -0.93
N VAL A 84 -21.76 7.27 -0.65
CA VAL A 84 -21.71 8.51 -1.44
C VAL A 84 -20.39 8.56 -2.22
N ARG A 85 -20.47 8.92 -3.50
CA ARG A 85 -19.34 8.90 -4.42
C ARG A 85 -19.08 10.29 -5.01
N PRO A 86 -18.38 11.18 -4.29
CA PRO A 86 -18.03 12.49 -4.81
C PRO A 86 -17.06 12.40 -6.00
N GLY A 87 -17.19 13.28 -6.97
CA GLY A 87 -16.38 13.32 -8.19
C GLY A 87 -15.27 14.37 -8.16
N ASN A 88 -15.26 15.25 -7.17
CA ASN A 88 -14.27 16.32 -6.99
C ASN A 88 -14.25 16.83 -5.54
N THR A 89 -13.24 17.65 -5.22
CA THR A 89 -13.05 18.22 -3.88
C THR A 89 -14.23 19.06 -3.39
N LYS A 90 -14.92 19.80 -4.26
CA LYS A 90 -16.07 20.62 -3.85
C LYS A 90 -17.25 19.76 -3.42
N GLU A 91 -17.54 18.72 -4.18
CA GLU A 91 -18.57 17.72 -3.81
C GLU A 91 -18.20 17.04 -2.50
N LEU A 92 -16.93 16.64 -2.32
CA LEU A 92 -16.44 16.00 -1.09
C LEU A 92 -16.64 16.93 0.12
N CYS A 93 -16.25 18.19 0.05
CA CYS A 93 -16.44 19.18 1.11
C CYS A 93 -17.93 19.33 1.50
N ALA A 94 -18.81 19.47 0.51
CA ALA A 94 -20.23 19.64 0.74
C ALA A 94 -20.88 18.39 1.36
N VAL A 95 -20.53 17.20 0.87
CA VAL A 95 -21.04 15.93 1.38
C VAL A 95 -20.59 15.67 2.81
N VAL A 96 -19.29 15.83 3.09
CA VAL A 96 -18.75 15.64 4.45
C VAL A 96 -19.46 16.57 5.42
N LYS A 97 -19.53 17.87 5.12
CA LYS A 97 -20.21 18.87 5.93
C LYS A 97 -21.67 18.50 6.21
N SER A 98 -22.42 18.19 5.16
CA SER A 98 -23.86 17.86 5.28
C SER A 98 -24.11 16.65 6.18
N LEU A 99 -23.29 15.61 6.06
CA LEU A 99 -23.43 14.37 6.84
C LEU A 99 -23.00 14.55 8.28
N THR A 100 -21.91 15.25 8.54
CA THR A 100 -21.43 15.48 9.91
C THR A 100 -22.33 16.45 10.69
N GLU A 101 -22.85 17.50 10.02
CA GLU A 101 -23.85 18.40 10.61
C GLU A 101 -25.17 17.67 10.94
N ALA A 102 -25.52 16.62 10.17
CA ALA A 102 -26.65 15.75 10.45
C ALA A 102 -26.35 14.65 11.51
N GLY A 103 -25.15 14.62 12.09
CA GLY A 103 -24.76 13.68 13.13
C GLY A 103 -24.34 12.29 12.64
N HIS A 104 -24.09 12.12 11.33
CA HIS A 104 -23.65 10.84 10.79
C HIS A 104 -22.13 10.65 10.89
N ALA A 105 -21.71 9.46 11.29
CA ALA A 105 -20.32 9.05 11.16
C ALA A 105 -19.97 8.84 9.67
N VAL A 106 -18.91 9.48 9.19
CA VAL A 106 -18.44 9.41 7.81
C VAL A 106 -17.17 8.59 7.69
N ILE A 107 -17.14 7.63 6.79
CA ILE A 107 -16.05 6.66 6.67
C ILE A 107 -15.41 6.77 5.27
N PRO A 108 -14.12 7.13 5.18
CA PRO A 108 -13.44 7.20 3.88
C PRO A 108 -13.17 5.80 3.33
N ARG A 109 -13.40 5.61 2.03
CA ARG A 109 -13.06 4.39 1.31
C ARG A 109 -12.33 4.71 0.02
N GLY A 110 -11.17 4.09 -0.17
CA GLY A 110 -10.43 4.07 -1.44
C GLY A 110 -10.74 2.80 -2.24
N GLY A 111 -9.72 2.05 -2.62
CA GLY A 111 -9.86 0.82 -3.40
C GLY A 111 -10.43 -0.39 -2.67
N GLY A 112 -10.67 -0.32 -1.35
CA GLY A 112 -11.18 -1.42 -0.56
C GLY A 112 -10.23 -2.61 -0.43
N MET A 113 -8.91 -2.36 -0.44
CA MET A 113 -7.87 -3.39 -0.45
C MET A 113 -7.14 -3.57 0.87
N SER A 114 -7.55 -2.86 1.92
CA SER A 114 -7.05 -3.05 3.28
C SER A 114 -7.67 -4.29 3.93
N TYR A 115 -7.03 -4.74 4.99
CA TYR A 115 -7.43 -5.87 5.83
C TYR A 115 -7.31 -5.55 7.33
N THR A 116 -7.32 -4.26 7.66
CA THR A 116 -7.14 -3.75 9.04
C THR A 116 -8.45 -3.31 9.69
N GLY A 117 -9.58 -3.40 8.99
CA GLY A 117 -10.88 -2.93 9.46
C GLY A 117 -11.05 -1.40 9.44
N GLY A 118 -10.04 -0.63 9.01
CA GLY A 118 -10.01 0.84 9.13
C GLY A 118 -11.09 1.61 8.35
N TYR A 119 -11.81 0.98 7.45
CA TYR A 119 -12.94 1.57 6.71
C TYR A 119 -14.22 0.73 6.81
N VAL A 120 -14.32 -0.12 7.82
CA VAL A 120 -15.50 -0.94 8.09
C VAL A 120 -16.35 -0.26 9.15
N PRO A 121 -17.65 -0.03 8.91
CA PRO A 121 -18.53 0.61 9.87
C PRO A 121 -18.62 -0.14 11.19
N VAL A 122 -18.42 0.56 12.30
CA VAL A 122 -18.57 0.03 13.67
C VAL A 122 -19.74 0.70 14.43
N LEU A 123 -20.25 1.80 13.91
CA LEU A 123 -21.40 2.52 14.44
C LEU A 123 -22.58 2.39 13.48
N LYS A 124 -23.79 2.22 14.04
CA LYS A 124 -25.01 2.39 13.25
C LYS A 124 -25.06 3.83 12.72
N GLY A 125 -25.76 4.03 11.63
CA GLY A 125 -25.87 5.37 11.07
C GLY A 125 -24.64 5.85 10.29
N SER A 126 -23.61 5.01 10.11
CA SER A 126 -22.43 5.37 9.34
C SER A 126 -22.71 5.48 7.84
N VAL A 127 -22.10 6.47 7.18
CA VAL A 127 -22.12 6.67 5.75
C VAL A 127 -20.71 6.51 5.18
N ILE A 128 -20.58 5.68 4.14
CA ILE A 128 -19.31 5.48 3.46
C ILE A 128 -19.15 6.50 2.34
N ILE A 129 -17.99 7.15 2.29
CA ILE A 129 -17.62 8.06 1.20
C ILE A 129 -16.56 7.38 0.35
N ASP A 130 -16.96 6.92 -0.85
CA ASP A 130 -16.09 6.25 -1.80
C ASP A 130 -15.41 7.27 -2.72
N LEU A 131 -14.10 7.38 -2.61
CA LEU A 131 -13.27 8.33 -3.35
C LEU A 131 -12.83 7.82 -4.74
N GLY A 132 -13.34 6.69 -5.21
CA GLY A 132 -12.93 6.05 -6.45
C GLY A 132 -13.17 6.90 -7.71
N ARG A 133 -14.10 7.87 -7.69
CA ARG A 133 -14.31 8.83 -8.79
C ARG A 133 -13.27 9.95 -8.83
N MET A 134 -12.64 10.26 -7.71
CA MET A 134 -11.58 11.26 -7.59
C MET A 134 -10.24 10.61 -7.93
N ASN A 135 -9.98 10.34 -9.21
CA ASN A 135 -8.87 9.49 -9.65
C ASN A 135 -7.94 10.14 -10.70
N LYS A 136 -8.04 11.44 -10.89
CA LYS A 136 -7.25 12.17 -11.89
C LYS A 136 -5.79 12.33 -11.44
N ILE A 137 -4.89 12.32 -12.42
CA ILE A 137 -3.53 12.83 -12.28
C ILE A 137 -3.59 14.33 -12.62
N ILE A 138 -3.40 15.18 -11.60
CA ILE A 138 -3.61 16.62 -11.71
C ILE A 138 -2.41 17.28 -12.39
N THR A 139 -1.20 16.93 -11.93
CA THR A 139 0.05 17.54 -12.42
C THR A 139 1.20 16.56 -12.32
N ILE A 140 2.05 16.52 -13.35
CA ILE A 140 3.38 15.91 -13.31
C ILE A 140 4.39 17.03 -13.54
N ASN A 141 5.02 17.51 -12.46
CA ASN A 141 6.05 18.53 -12.53
C ASN A 141 7.42 17.88 -12.56
N LYS A 142 8.06 17.89 -13.74
CA LYS A 142 9.37 17.28 -13.97
C LYS A 142 10.52 18.16 -13.49
N GLU A 143 10.32 19.46 -13.39
CA GLU A 143 11.35 20.42 -12.96
C GLU A 143 11.53 20.35 -11.45
N ASP A 144 10.42 20.45 -10.70
CA ASP A 144 10.44 20.40 -9.24
C ASP A 144 10.26 18.98 -8.68
N MET A 145 10.24 17.98 -9.57
CA MET A 145 10.26 16.54 -9.23
C MET A 145 9.11 16.11 -8.30
N TYR A 146 7.88 16.49 -8.63
CA TYR A 146 6.69 16.02 -7.93
C TYR A 146 5.53 15.65 -8.88
N VAL A 147 4.60 14.87 -8.37
CA VAL A 147 3.32 14.55 -9.01
C VAL A 147 2.18 14.77 -8.04
N THR A 148 1.12 15.45 -8.50
CA THR A 148 -0.11 15.63 -7.72
C THR A 148 -1.23 14.82 -8.35
N VAL A 149 -1.91 14.02 -7.52
CA VAL A 149 -3.03 13.17 -7.94
C VAL A 149 -4.22 13.33 -6.99
N GLU A 150 -5.42 13.08 -7.47
CA GLU A 150 -6.57 12.86 -6.59
C GLU A 150 -6.39 11.54 -5.82
N SER A 151 -6.91 11.47 -4.59
CA SER A 151 -6.63 10.36 -3.65
C SER A 151 -7.15 8.99 -4.10
N GLY A 152 -8.19 8.95 -4.95
CA GLY A 152 -8.73 7.75 -5.57
C GLY A 152 -7.93 7.24 -6.77
N CYS A 153 -6.87 7.95 -7.21
CA CYS A 153 -5.96 7.47 -8.23
C CYS A 153 -5.30 6.16 -7.76
N THR A 154 -5.30 5.12 -8.61
CA THR A 154 -4.67 3.84 -8.27
C THR A 154 -3.17 3.90 -8.48
N TRP A 155 -2.40 3.11 -7.71
CA TRP A 155 -0.96 3.02 -7.89
C TRP A 155 -0.57 2.55 -9.30
N LYS A 156 -1.39 1.66 -9.91
CA LYS A 156 -1.18 1.22 -11.29
C LYS A 156 -1.34 2.38 -12.28
N ALA A 157 -2.41 3.16 -12.18
CA ALA A 157 -2.65 4.29 -13.08
C ALA A 157 -1.54 5.35 -12.98
N LEU A 158 -1.10 5.66 -11.75
CA LEU A 158 0.01 6.57 -11.51
C LEU A 158 1.31 6.03 -12.12
N HIS A 159 1.63 4.75 -11.88
CA HIS A 159 2.83 4.11 -12.44
C HIS A 159 2.84 4.16 -13.96
N GLU A 160 1.73 3.78 -14.63
CA GLU A 160 1.61 3.80 -16.09
C GLU A 160 1.75 5.20 -16.69
N ALA A 161 1.22 6.23 -16.01
CA ALA A 161 1.37 7.62 -16.44
C ALA A 161 2.83 8.10 -16.35
N LEU A 162 3.54 7.69 -15.29
CA LEU A 162 4.94 8.07 -15.09
C LEU A 162 5.91 7.28 -15.98
N GLU A 163 5.53 6.08 -16.46
CA GLU A 163 6.39 5.24 -17.32
C GLU A 163 7.00 6.00 -18.50
N LYS A 164 6.23 6.86 -19.15
CA LYS A 164 6.64 7.63 -20.33
C LYS A 164 7.53 8.84 -20.00
N THR A 165 7.69 9.17 -18.72
CA THR A 165 8.44 10.36 -18.30
C THR A 165 9.89 10.07 -17.94
N GLY A 166 10.27 8.81 -17.75
CA GLY A 166 11.55 8.41 -17.18
C GLY A 166 11.65 8.63 -15.67
N LEU A 167 10.53 8.99 -15.02
CA LEU A 167 10.42 9.24 -13.59
C LEU A 167 9.54 8.19 -12.92
N ARG A 168 9.63 8.10 -11.59
CA ARG A 168 8.71 7.34 -10.73
C ARG A 168 8.66 7.96 -9.33
N THR A 169 7.67 7.57 -8.54
CA THR A 169 7.69 7.82 -7.10
C THR A 169 8.67 6.87 -6.41
N PRO A 170 9.31 7.24 -5.27
CA PRO A 170 10.21 6.34 -4.52
C PRO A 170 9.51 5.06 -4.08
N PHE A 171 8.49 5.16 -3.24
CA PHE A 171 7.47 4.12 -3.10
C PHE A 171 6.49 4.25 -4.27
N TRP A 172 6.23 3.16 -4.99
CA TRP A 172 5.45 3.25 -6.21
C TRP A 172 4.28 2.24 -6.29
N GLY A 173 3.92 1.63 -5.15
CA GLY A 173 2.69 0.87 -5.02
C GLY A 173 2.80 -0.45 -4.27
N THR A 174 1.66 -1.12 -4.18
CA THR A 174 1.47 -2.45 -3.60
C THR A 174 1.14 -3.46 -4.70
N LEU A 175 1.20 -4.75 -4.40
CA LEU A 175 0.75 -5.81 -5.32
C LEU A 175 -0.71 -5.63 -5.74
N SER A 176 -1.55 -5.11 -4.84
CA SER A 176 -2.97 -4.80 -5.10
C SER A 176 -3.18 -3.47 -5.84
N GLY A 177 -2.12 -2.83 -6.32
CA GLY A 177 -2.13 -1.48 -6.91
C GLY A 177 -3.05 -1.30 -8.12
N ILE A 178 -3.57 -2.37 -8.69
CA ILE A 178 -4.65 -2.32 -9.69
C ILE A 178 -5.94 -1.70 -9.12
N LYS A 179 -6.17 -1.80 -7.81
CA LYS A 179 -7.31 -1.24 -7.09
C LYS A 179 -6.92 -0.36 -5.92
N ALA A 180 -5.82 -0.69 -5.22
CA ALA A 180 -5.30 0.13 -4.12
C ALA A 180 -5.00 1.54 -4.61
N THR A 181 -5.57 2.53 -3.91
CA THR A 181 -5.46 3.94 -4.26
C THR A 181 -4.31 4.61 -3.53
N VAL A 182 -3.83 5.73 -4.06
CA VAL A 182 -2.76 6.52 -3.45
C VAL A 182 -3.19 7.02 -2.06
N GLY A 183 -4.37 7.62 -1.94
CA GLY A 183 -4.88 8.11 -0.65
C GLY A 183 -5.04 7.00 0.39
N GLY A 184 -5.59 5.84 -0.01
CA GLY A 184 -5.70 4.67 0.87
C GLY A 184 -4.33 4.13 1.30
N GLY A 185 -3.35 4.13 0.39
CA GLY A 185 -1.98 3.73 0.67
C GLY A 185 -1.30 4.59 1.72
N LEU A 186 -1.56 5.91 1.73
CA LEU A 186 -1.04 6.83 2.75
C LEU A 186 -1.76 6.66 4.09
N SER A 187 -3.09 6.47 4.07
CA SER A 187 -3.87 6.27 5.29
C SER A 187 -3.49 4.99 6.02
N GLN A 188 -3.10 3.94 5.29
CA GLN A 188 -2.72 2.63 5.84
C GLN A 188 -1.20 2.43 5.92
N ASN A 189 -0.41 3.42 5.54
CA ASN A 189 1.05 3.33 5.45
C ASN A 189 1.51 2.10 4.68
N SER A 190 1.08 2.01 3.43
CA SER A 190 1.40 0.86 2.58
C SER A 190 2.90 0.71 2.34
N VAL A 191 3.32 -0.54 2.22
CA VAL A 191 4.70 -0.93 1.98
C VAL A 191 4.72 -2.01 0.91
N PHE A 192 5.63 -1.94 -0.03
CA PHE A 192 6.08 -2.98 -0.94
C PHE A 192 7.07 -2.44 -1.98
N TRP A 193 6.57 -1.94 -3.15
CA TRP A 193 7.44 -1.53 -4.24
C TRP A 193 8.23 -0.27 -3.90
N GLY A 194 9.55 -0.39 -3.82
CA GLY A 194 10.47 0.68 -3.46
C GLY A 194 10.81 0.76 -1.97
N SER A 195 10.12 -0.02 -1.12
CA SER A 195 10.24 0.12 0.33
C SER A 195 11.60 -0.24 0.88
N GLY A 196 12.35 -1.12 0.25
CA GLY A 196 13.67 -1.54 0.74
C GLY A 196 14.72 -0.41 0.75
N GLN A 197 14.54 0.62 -0.07
CA GLN A 197 15.44 1.78 -0.11
C GLN A 197 14.77 3.09 0.29
N PHE A 198 13.47 3.22 0.09
CA PHE A 198 12.77 4.50 0.20
C PHE A 198 11.72 4.53 1.31
N GLY A 199 11.60 3.45 2.09
CA GLY A 199 10.62 3.37 3.16
C GLY A 199 9.20 3.09 2.66
N SER A 200 8.23 3.48 3.44
CA SER A 200 6.81 3.26 3.20
C SER A 200 6.19 4.32 2.26
N ALA A 201 4.90 4.17 1.97
CA ALA A 201 4.18 5.13 1.14
C ALA A 201 4.26 6.57 1.67
N VAL A 202 4.21 6.74 3.00
CA VAL A 202 4.22 8.07 3.65
C VAL A 202 5.56 8.78 3.56
N ASP A 203 6.66 8.06 3.31
CA ASP A 203 7.98 8.67 3.10
C ASP A 203 8.10 9.35 1.72
N SER A 204 7.18 9.05 0.82
CA SER A 204 7.12 9.65 -0.52
C SER A 204 6.21 10.87 -0.61
N VAL A 205 5.34 11.12 0.38
CA VAL A 205 4.37 12.22 0.34
C VAL A 205 5.03 13.52 0.79
N ILE A 206 4.70 14.60 0.10
CA ILE A 206 5.21 15.95 0.39
C ILE A 206 4.11 16.97 0.69
N SER A 207 2.87 16.74 0.23
CA SER A 207 1.74 17.63 0.51
C SER A 207 0.43 16.88 0.37
N LEU A 208 -0.57 17.33 1.12
CA LEU A 208 -1.95 16.83 1.09
C LEU A 208 -2.93 18.01 1.06
N ASP A 209 -4.02 17.83 0.32
CA ASP A 209 -5.25 18.59 0.51
C ASP A 209 -6.22 17.67 1.26
N VAL A 210 -6.68 18.10 2.43
CA VAL A 210 -7.50 17.27 3.35
C VAL A 210 -8.81 18.00 3.68
N VAL A 211 -9.93 17.32 3.51
CA VAL A 211 -11.24 17.79 3.94
C VAL A 211 -11.50 17.34 5.36
N LEU A 212 -11.72 18.31 6.26
CA LEU A 212 -12.03 18.06 7.68
C LEU A 212 -13.54 17.80 7.89
N ALA A 213 -13.91 17.42 9.12
CA ALA A 213 -15.27 17.07 9.47
C ALA A 213 -16.30 18.20 9.25
N ASP A 214 -15.89 19.47 9.36
CA ASP A 214 -16.72 20.64 9.07
C ASP A 214 -16.84 20.97 7.57
N GLY A 215 -16.24 20.16 6.70
CA GLY A 215 -16.17 20.36 5.26
C GLY A 215 -15.11 21.38 4.82
N SER A 216 -14.32 21.94 5.73
CA SER A 216 -13.22 22.85 5.38
C SER A 216 -12.06 22.09 4.72
N LEU A 217 -11.36 22.79 3.82
CA LEU A 217 -10.19 22.24 3.12
C LEU A 217 -8.91 22.77 3.72
N VAL A 218 -8.07 21.87 4.24
CA VAL A 218 -6.73 22.16 4.76
C VAL A 218 -5.68 21.69 3.78
N LYS A 219 -4.70 22.54 3.50
CA LYS A 219 -3.51 22.19 2.72
C LYS A 219 -2.32 22.04 3.64
N THR A 220 -1.41 21.14 3.32
CA THR A 220 -0.21 20.85 4.12
C THR A 220 1.07 21.12 3.33
N GLY A 221 2.22 21.10 4.01
CA GLY A 221 3.51 21.38 3.38
C GLY A 221 3.59 22.79 2.78
N SER A 222 4.48 23.00 1.83
CA SER A 222 4.63 24.30 1.14
C SER A 222 3.42 24.68 0.29
N GLY A 223 2.57 23.73 -0.08
CA GLY A 223 1.29 24.00 -0.76
C GLY A 223 0.25 24.74 0.09
N ALA A 224 0.47 24.83 1.42
CA ALA A 224 -0.38 25.61 2.34
C ALA A 224 -0.17 27.13 2.23
N GLN A 225 0.92 27.58 1.64
CA GLN A 225 1.18 29.00 1.44
C GLN A 225 0.25 29.61 0.38
N ILE A 226 -0.01 30.89 0.52
CA ILE A 226 -0.70 31.68 -0.51
C ILE A 226 0.17 31.64 -1.79
N ASN A 227 -0.38 31.12 -2.88
CA ASN A 227 0.32 30.89 -4.14
C ASN A 227 1.54 29.95 -4.05
N GLY A 228 1.62 29.11 -3.01
CA GLY A 228 2.68 28.13 -2.82
C GLY A 228 2.54 26.93 -3.75
N SER A 229 3.69 26.39 -4.20
CA SER A 229 3.77 25.09 -4.90
C SER A 229 4.01 23.96 -3.89
N PRO A 230 3.41 22.78 -4.08
CA PRO A 230 3.46 21.68 -3.11
C PRO A 230 4.72 20.80 -3.29
N PHE A 231 5.93 21.38 -3.32
CA PHE A 231 7.17 20.67 -3.59
C PHE A 231 8.02 20.39 -2.33
N PHE A 232 7.60 20.90 -1.15
CA PHE A 232 8.37 20.79 0.08
C PHE A 232 7.46 20.42 1.27
N ARG A 233 7.80 19.32 1.98
CA ARG A 233 6.98 18.79 3.08
C ARG A 233 7.13 19.55 4.38
N HIS A 234 8.37 19.80 4.80
CA HIS A 234 8.70 20.34 6.12
C HIS A 234 8.69 21.87 6.10
N PHE A 235 7.52 22.43 5.89
CA PHE A 235 7.30 23.88 5.92
C PHE A 235 6.51 24.24 7.20
N GLY A 236 7.22 24.59 8.28
CA GLY A 236 6.66 24.65 9.62
C GLY A 236 6.49 23.25 10.25
N PRO A 237 5.55 23.08 11.19
CA PRO A 237 5.20 21.78 11.73
C PRO A 237 4.75 20.80 10.64
N ASP A 238 5.10 19.52 10.76
CA ASP A 238 4.72 18.50 9.77
C ASP A 238 3.24 18.12 9.86
N LEU A 239 2.37 18.97 9.35
CA LEU A 239 0.93 18.66 9.25
C LEU A 239 0.64 17.57 8.22
N THR A 240 1.53 17.33 7.25
CA THR A 240 1.40 16.21 6.32
C THR A 240 1.47 14.89 7.07
N GLY A 241 2.38 14.77 8.04
CA GLY A 241 2.51 13.60 8.91
C GLY A 241 1.26 13.33 9.74
N LEU A 242 0.54 14.38 10.19
CA LEU A 242 -0.68 14.23 10.97
C LEU A 242 -1.79 13.46 10.22
N PHE A 243 -1.89 13.65 8.91
CA PHE A 243 -2.91 13.02 8.07
C PHE A 243 -2.41 11.76 7.35
N THR A 244 -1.34 11.14 7.82
CA THR A 244 -0.83 9.86 7.31
C THR A 244 -0.86 8.80 8.41
N CYS A 245 -0.94 7.53 8.06
CA CYS A 245 -1.09 6.41 9.02
C CYS A 245 -2.31 6.54 9.94
N ASP A 246 -3.28 7.35 9.55
CA ASP A 246 -4.45 7.75 10.32
C ASP A 246 -5.68 6.86 10.06
N THR A 247 -5.55 5.84 9.23
CA THR A 247 -6.66 5.03 8.70
C THR A 247 -7.79 5.84 8.04
N GLY A 248 -7.57 7.14 7.84
CA GLY A 248 -8.56 8.10 7.35
C GLY A 248 -9.41 8.75 8.44
N ALA A 249 -9.07 8.54 9.73
CA ALA A 249 -9.85 9.03 10.86
C ALA A 249 -9.79 10.55 11.05
N LEU A 250 -8.69 11.21 10.64
CA LEU A 250 -8.48 12.64 10.89
C LEU A 250 -8.97 13.53 9.75
N GLY A 251 -9.32 12.97 8.59
CA GLY A 251 -9.86 13.70 7.45
C GLY A 251 -9.77 12.96 6.13
N PHE A 252 -10.52 13.46 5.16
CA PHE A 252 -10.57 12.91 3.80
C PHE A 252 -9.47 13.52 2.95
N LYS A 253 -8.50 12.73 2.55
CA LYS A 253 -7.48 13.17 1.59
C LYS A 253 -8.14 13.38 0.23
N ALA A 254 -8.23 14.62 -0.22
CA ALA A 254 -8.80 14.97 -1.51
C ALA A 254 -7.75 14.85 -2.62
N SER A 255 -6.56 15.41 -2.40
CA SER A 255 -5.42 15.29 -3.30
C SER A 255 -4.13 14.97 -2.54
N VAL A 256 -3.19 14.38 -3.25
CA VAL A 256 -1.90 13.92 -2.74
C VAL A 256 -0.79 14.37 -3.67
N THR A 257 0.24 15.00 -3.14
CA THR A 257 1.47 15.28 -3.86
C THR A 257 2.59 14.37 -3.38
N LEU A 258 3.19 13.63 -4.32
CA LEU A 258 4.29 12.72 -4.08
C LEU A 258 5.55 13.23 -4.77
N LYS A 259 6.71 13.03 -4.14
CA LYS A 259 8.00 13.31 -4.79
C LYS A 259 8.26 12.34 -5.94
N LEU A 260 9.01 12.81 -6.92
CA LEU A 260 9.51 12.00 -8.03
C LEU A 260 11.01 11.78 -7.92
N ILE A 261 11.47 10.66 -8.46
CA ILE A 261 12.87 10.33 -8.66
C ILE A 261 13.08 9.80 -10.08
N PRO A 262 14.29 9.89 -10.65
CA PRO A 262 14.62 9.22 -11.90
C PRO A 262 14.46 7.70 -11.78
N LYS A 263 13.98 7.05 -12.82
CA LYS A 263 13.98 5.58 -12.91
C LYS A 263 15.42 5.08 -13.00
N LEU A 264 15.73 4.07 -12.19
CA LEU A 264 17.02 3.42 -12.23
C LEU A 264 17.04 2.37 -13.37
N PRO A 265 17.98 2.47 -14.33
CA PRO A 265 17.96 1.63 -15.54
C PRO A 265 18.48 0.22 -15.31
N ALA A 266 19.47 0.06 -14.41
CA ALA A 266 20.12 -1.22 -14.17
C ALA A 266 19.38 -2.03 -13.11
N LYS A 267 19.29 -3.36 -13.31
CA LYS A 267 18.58 -4.28 -12.41
C LYS A 267 19.37 -5.56 -12.20
N GLN A 268 19.31 -6.07 -10.98
CA GLN A 268 19.74 -7.42 -10.64
C GLN A 268 18.68 -8.13 -9.80
N TYR A 269 18.64 -9.44 -9.89
CA TYR A 269 17.69 -10.30 -9.23
C TYR A 269 18.42 -11.45 -8.57
N VAL A 270 18.21 -11.63 -7.29
CA VAL A 270 18.80 -12.74 -6.51
C VAL A 270 17.68 -13.43 -5.73
N ALA A 271 17.76 -14.74 -5.61
CA ALA A 271 16.82 -15.53 -4.82
C ALA A 271 17.55 -16.61 -4.04
N PHE A 272 17.08 -16.86 -2.82
CA PHE A 272 17.66 -17.85 -1.93
C PHE A 272 16.61 -18.81 -1.38
N ASP A 273 17.02 -20.05 -1.11
CA ASP A 273 16.37 -20.98 -0.19
C ASP A 273 17.12 -21.01 1.15
N PHE A 274 16.35 -20.96 2.23
CA PHE A 274 16.85 -21.13 3.59
C PHE A 274 16.08 -22.29 4.26
N LYS A 275 16.75 -23.01 5.17
CA LYS A 275 16.14 -24.13 5.89
C LYS A 275 15.45 -23.73 7.18
N THR A 276 15.75 -22.53 7.69
CA THR A 276 15.17 -22.04 8.94
C THR A 276 14.65 -20.61 8.80
N ALA A 277 13.61 -20.26 9.56
CA ALA A 277 13.12 -18.89 9.65
C ALA A 277 14.19 -17.94 10.23
N ALA A 278 15.02 -18.41 11.16
CA ALA A 278 16.09 -17.62 11.78
C ALA A 278 17.14 -17.16 10.76
N ASP A 279 17.63 -18.09 9.91
CA ASP A 279 18.58 -17.74 8.85
C ASP A 279 17.96 -16.77 7.83
N THR A 280 16.70 -17.02 7.47
CA THR A 280 15.93 -16.15 6.57
C THR A 280 15.85 -14.70 7.08
N ILE A 281 15.42 -14.55 8.34
CA ILE A 281 15.26 -13.23 8.97
C ILE A 281 16.62 -12.54 9.12
N SER A 282 17.65 -13.27 9.51
CA SER A 282 19.00 -12.74 9.66
C SER A 282 19.58 -12.23 8.34
N ALA A 283 19.39 -12.99 7.24
CA ALA A 283 19.83 -12.58 5.91
C ALA A 283 19.08 -11.34 5.43
N MET A 284 17.74 -11.32 5.53
CA MET A 284 16.92 -10.16 5.16
C MET A 284 17.29 -8.92 5.97
N SER A 285 17.52 -9.07 7.27
CA SER A 285 17.92 -7.98 8.18
C SER A 285 19.27 -7.37 7.79
N ASP A 286 20.28 -8.19 7.48
CA ASP A 286 21.59 -7.70 7.05
C ASP A 286 21.51 -7.00 5.69
N ILE A 287 20.75 -7.54 4.73
CA ILE A 287 20.50 -6.91 3.42
C ILE A 287 19.82 -5.55 3.59
N ALA A 288 18.84 -5.45 4.47
CA ALA A 288 18.11 -4.22 4.75
C ALA A 288 19.00 -3.17 5.42
N ARG A 289 19.78 -3.54 6.44
CA ARG A 289 20.72 -2.63 7.13
C ARG A 289 21.74 -2.00 6.20
N MET A 290 22.16 -2.72 5.17
CA MET A 290 23.12 -2.22 4.19
C MET A 290 22.44 -1.45 3.03
N GLY A 291 21.11 -1.36 2.99
CA GLY A 291 20.37 -0.66 1.93
C GLY A 291 20.62 -1.25 0.54
N LEU A 292 20.83 -2.56 0.42
CA LEU A 292 21.26 -3.19 -0.83
C LEU A 292 20.11 -3.43 -1.81
N ALA A 293 18.91 -3.64 -1.30
CA ALA A 293 17.77 -4.08 -2.10
C ALA A 293 16.73 -2.97 -2.28
N MET A 294 16.18 -2.84 -3.48
CA MET A 294 14.98 -2.06 -3.75
C MET A 294 13.75 -2.74 -3.13
N GLU A 295 13.65 -4.04 -3.32
CA GLU A 295 12.69 -4.92 -2.66
C GLU A 295 13.39 -6.18 -2.13
N CYS A 296 13.07 -6.56 -0.90
CA CYS A 296 13.49 -7.81 -0.28
C CYS A 296 12.26 -8.42 0.41
N PHE A 297 11.78 -9.55 -0.09
CA PHE A 297 10.59 -10.20 0.46
C PHE A 297 10.75 -11.71 0.54
N GLY A 298 10.15 -12.30 1.56
CA GLY A 298 10.24 -13.74 1.83
C GLY A 298 8.91 -14.45 1.69
N PHE A 299 8.99 -15.75 1.47
CA PHE A 299 7.85 -16.67 1.56
C PHE A 299 8.19 -17.76 2.57
N ASP A 300 7.27 -18.00 3.49
CA ASP A 300 7.27 -19.19 4.32
C ASP A 300 6.83 -20.43 3.53
N PRO A 301 6.99 -21.64 4.08
CA PRO A 301 6.62 -22.86 3.38
C PRO A 301 5.13 -22.96 3.02
N PHE A 302 4.25 -22.37 3.84
CA PHE A 302 2.81 -22.39 3.58
C PHE A 302 2.45 -21.45 2.40
N LEU A 303 2.88 -20.21 2.46
CA LEU A 303 2.62 -19.22 1.42
C LEU A 303 3.21 -19.64 0.07
N GLN A 304 4.41 -20.26 0.11
CA GLN A 304 5.05 -20.79 -1.07
C GLN A 304 4.22 -21.90 -1.74
N LYS A 305 3.76 -22.89 -0.98
CA LYS A 305 2.88 -23.96 -1.48
C LYS A 305 1.58 -23.41 -2.06
N GLN A 306 0.97 -22.41 -1.41
CA GLN A 306 -0.26 -21.77 -1.90
C GLN A 306 -0.06 -21.02 -3.22
N ARG A 307 1.05 -20.32 -3.36
CA ARG A 307 1.38 -19.63 -4.63
C ARG A 307 1.64 -20.59 -5.78
N MET A 308 2.34 -21.70 -5.51
CA MET A 308 2.65 -22.71 -6.54
C MET A 308 1.38 -23.43 -7.05
N LYS A 309 0.36 -23.62 -6.22
CA LYS A 309 -0.92 -24.21 -6.64
C LYS A 309 -1.75 -23.35 -7.59
N ARG A 310 -1.54 -22.03 -7.62
CA ARG A 310 -2.42 -21.05 -8.27
C ARG A 310 -2.11 -20.75 -9.73
N GLU A 311 -0.93 -21.08 -10.22
CA GLU A 311 -0.52 -20.61 -11.54
C GLU A 311 -0.98 -21.58 -12.63
N SER A 312 -1.88 -21.10 -13.52
CA SER A 312 -2.28 -21.82 -14.71
C SER A 312 -1.27 -21.60 -15.85
N LEU A 313 -1.08 -22.61 -16.72
CA LEU A 313 -0.20 -22.54 -17.89
C LEU A 313 -0.37 -21.29 -18.77
N VAL A 314 -1.60 -20.77 -18.88
CA VAL A 314 -1.89 -19.55 -19.67
C VAL A 314 -1.31 -18.27 -19.02
N LYS A 315 -1.25 -18.22 -17.68
CA LYS A 315 -0.63 -17.10 -16.96
C LYS A 315 0.88 -17.14 -17.05
N ASP A 316 1.46 -18.34 -17.05
CA ASP A 316 2.91 -18.55 -17.21
C ASP A 316 3.40 -18.03 -18.56
N VAL A 317 2.66 -18.25 -19.64
CA VAL A 317 2.97 -17.73 -20.98
C VAL A 317 2.94 -16.19 -21.04
N LYS A 318 1.94 -15.55 -20.38
CA LYS A 318 1.89 -14.08 -20.28
C LYS A 318 3.00 -13.50 -19.42
N ALA A 319 3.35 -14.17 -18.32
CA ALA A 319 4.48 -13.79 -17.47
C ALA A 319 5.81 -13.91 -18.21
N LEU A 320 5.99 -14.97 -19.01
CA LEU A 320 7.13 -15.17 -19.88
C LEU A 320 7.29 -14.02 -20.90
N ALA A 321 6.20 -13.60 -21.55
CA ALA A 321 6.20 -12.48 -22.47
C ALA A 321 6.59 -11.16 -21.79
N GLY A 322 6.20 -10.96 -20.51
CA GLY A 322 6.60 -9.82 -19.69
C GLY A 322 8.11 -9.83 -19.38
N VAL A 323 8.65 -10.99 -19.01
CA VAL A 323 10.09 -11.17 -18.73
C VAL A 323 10.93 -10.92 -20.00
N MET A 324 10.43 -11.35 -21.17
CA MET A 324 11.10 -11.09 -22.46
C MET A 324 11.18 -9.60 -22.79
N LYS A 325 10.19 -8.79 -22.40
CA LYS A 325 10.20 -7.33 -22.60
C LYS A 325 11.15 -6.58 -21.65
N THR A 326 11.47 -7.15 -20.50
CA THR A 326 12.32 -6.51 -19.48
C THR A 326 13.79 -6.91 -19.58
N SER A 327 14.13 -7.92 -20.38
CA SER A 327 15.51 -8.35 -20.63
C SER A 327 16.20 -7.41 -21.61
N GLY A 328 17.34 -6.86 -21.25
CA GLY A 328 18.08 -5.88 -22.05
C GLY A 328 18.71 -6.42 -23.36
N SER A 329 18.52 -7.72 -23.67
CA SER A 329 18.94 -8.34 -24.95
C SER A 329 18.00 -9.47 -25.35
N VAL A 330 17.74 -9.63 -26.63
CA VAL A 330 16.90 -10.70 -27.20
C VAL A 330 17.42 -12.10 -26.84
N LEU A 331 18.74 -12.27 -26.80
CA LEU A 331 19.38 -13.55 -26.41
C LEU A 331 19.22 -13.84 -24.90
N GLY A 332 19.31 -12.81 -24.05
CA GLY A 332 19.05 -12.91 -22.61
C GLY A 332 17.59 -13.25 -22.33
N ALA A 333 16.68 -12.62 -23.06
CA ALA A 333 15.23 -12.87 -22.96
C ALA A 333 14.86 -14.31 -23.31
N LEU A 334 15.40 -14.85 -24.41
CA LEU A 334 15.20 -16.23 -24.83
C LEU A 334 15.79 -17.24 -23.82
N LYS A 335 16.97 -16.96 -23.28
CA LYS A 335 17.64 -17.81 -22.30
C LYS A 335 16.90 -17.82 -20.95
N ASP A 336 16.41 -16.66 -20.51
CA ASP A 336 15.65 -16.52 -19.28
C ASP A 336 14.22 -17.10 -19.42
N GLY A 337 13.57 -16.86 -20.56
CA GLY A 337 12.28 -17.48 -20.90
C GLY A 337 12.36 -19.00 -20.97
N ALA A 338 13.40 -19.54 -21.61
CA ALA A 338 13.64 -20.99 -21.69
C ALA A 338 13.93 -21.59 -20.31
N LYS A 339 14.70 -20.92 -19.45
CA LYS A 339 14.94 -21.38 -18.07
C LYS A 339 13.67 -21.45 -17.25
N VAL A 340 12.80 -20.44 -17.35
CA VAL A 340 11.51 -20.41 -16.64
C VAL A 340 10.59 -21.52 -17.16
N ALA A 341 10.56 -21.75 -18.48
CA ALA A 341 9.76 -22.81 -19.08
C ALA A 341 10.30 -24.23 -18.80
N LEU A 342 11.61 -24.43 -18.79
CA LEU A 342 12.27 -25.71 -18.52
C LEU A 342 12.31 -26.07 -17.03
N ALA A 343 12.30 -25.08 -16.12
CA ALA A 343 12.30 -25.32 -14.70
C ALA A 343 11.05 -26.05 -14.22
N GLY A 344 9.94 -25.98 -14.97
CA GLY A 344 8.69 -26.65 -14.61
C GLY A 344 8.15 -26.18 -13.24
N ARG A 345 7.14 -26.86 -12.72
CA ARG A 345 6.58 -26.58 -11.39
C ARG A 345 7.37 -27.14 -10.23
N GLY A 346 8.24 -28.13 -10.50
CA GLY A 346 8.99 -28.87 -9.47
C GLY A 346 10.24 -28.17 -8.96
N TYR A 347 10.65 -27.04 -9.51
CA TYR A 347 11.91 -26.39 -9.10
C TYR A 347 11.86 -25.76 -7.70
N MET A 348 10.65 -25.58 -7.15
CA MET A 348 10.42 -25.05 -5.80
C MET A 348 9.93 -26.11 -4.79
N ASP A 349 9.79 -27.37 -5.20
CA ASP A 349 9.21 -28.42 -4.35
C ASP A 349 10.05 -28.71 -3.11
N ASN A 350 11.35 -28.43 -3.16
CA ASN A 350 12.30 -28.64 -2.04
C ASN A 350 12.75 -27.33 -1.38
N VAL A 351 12.07 -26.21 -1.66
CA VAL A 351 12.37 -24.91 -1.07
C VAL A 351 11.50 -24.71 0.17
N ASP A 352 12.13 -24.47 1.32
CA ASP A 352 11.41 -24.26 2.59
C ASP A 352 11.05 -22.78 2.77
N TYR A 353 12.04 -21.93 3.02
CA TYR A 353 11.87 -20.48 3.13
C TYR A 353 12.58 -19.80 1.97
N SER A 354 11.89 -19.06 1.14
CA SER A 354 12.55 -18.37 0.04
C SER A 354 12.61 -16.86 0.25
N VAL A 355 13.75 -16.26 -0.10
CA VAL A 355 13.94 -14.80 -0.11
C VAL A 355 14.17 -14.35 -1.53
N GLN A 356 13.42 -13.32 -1.94
CA GLN A 356 13.46 -12.72 -3.25
C GLN A 356 14.00 -11.30 -3.13
N VAL A 357 15.06 -10.98 -3.87
CA VAL A 357 15.73 -9.69 -3.82
C VAL A 357 15.74 -9.05 -5.19
N ILE A 358 15.27 -7.82 -5.27
CA ILE A 358 15.33 -6.99 -6.46
C ILE A 358 16.25 -5.80 -6.15
N ILE A 359 17.23 -5.61 -7.01
CA ILE A 359 18.22 -4.55 -6.91
C ILE A 359 18.05 -3.63 -8.10
N GLU A 360 18.04 -2.33 -7.87
CA GLU A 360 18.07 -1.31 -8.92
C GLU A 360 19.20 -0.33 -8.65
N ASP A 361 19.87 0.10 -9.72
CA ASP A 361 20.93 1.10 -9.62
C ASP A 361 21.06 1.95 -10.89
N ARG A 362 21.87 3.01 -10.82
CA ARG A 362 22.14 3.97 -11.88
C ARG A 362 22.85 3.36 -13.10
N ASN A 363 23.62 2.29 -12.90
CA ASN A 363 24.32 1.57 -13.97
C ASN A 363 24.53 0.10 -13.59
N GLN A 364 24.85 -0.72 -14.57
CA GLN A 364 24.99 -2.16 -14.39
C GLN A 364 26.11 -2.56 -13.43
N PRO A 365 27.34 -1.97 -13.48
CA PRO A 365 28.38 -2.30 -12.51
C PRO A 365 27.98 -2.07 -11.04
N ALA A 366 27.24 -0.99 -10.75
CA ALA A 366 26.76 -0.72 -9.40
C ALA A 366 25.70 -1.73 -8.95
N ALA A 367 24.78 -2.12 -9.84
CA ALA A 367 23.81 -3.17 -9.57
C ALA A 367 24.47 -4.54 -9.35
N ASP A 368 25.51 -4.86 -10.13
CA ASP A 368 26.26 -6.12 -10.02
C ASP A 368 27.03 -6.19 -8.69
N ASP A 369 27.62 -5.08 -8.24
CA ASP A 369 28.35 -5.00 -6.99
C ASP A 369 27.42 -5.22 -5.80
N ARG A 370 26.27 -4.52 -5.75
CA ARG A 370 25.23 -4.78 -4.74
C ARG A 370 24.74 -6.23 -4.74
N ALA A 371 24.57 -6.82 -5.94
CA ALA A 371 24.15 -8.21 -6.05
C ALA A 371 25.20 -9.19 -5.52
N LYS A 372 26.50 -8.86 -5.65
CA LYS A 372 27.58 -9.61 -5.04
C LYS A 372 27.53 -9.57 -3.51
N ASP A 373 27.28 -8.39 -2.93
CA ASP A 373 27.12 -8.23 -1.49
C ASP A 373 25.90 -9.01 -0.97
N VAL A 374 24.75 -8.92 -1.65
CA VAL A 374 23.55 -9.71 -1.33
C VAL A 374 23.85 -11.22 -1.34
N ARG A 375 24.61 -11.70 -2.34
CA ARG A 375 25.03 -13.12 -2.40
C ARG A 375 25.95 -13.51 -1.24
N SER A 376 26.86 -12.62 -0.85
CA SER A 376 27.73 -12.84 0.29
C SER A 376 26.94 -12.97 1.60
N LEU A 377 25.97 -12.08 1.81
CA LEU A 377 25.10 -12.10 2.99
C LEU A 377 24.18 -13.33 3.01
N GLY A 378 23.60 -13.70 1.87
CA GLY A 378 22.80 -14.90 1.76
C GLY A 378 23.59 -16.15 2.16
N LYS A 379 24.83 -16.30 1.66
CA LYS A 379 25.73 -17.41 2.02
C LYS A 379 26.16 -17.39 3.49
N LYS A 380 26.44 -16.20 4.06
CA LYS A 380 26.78 -16.02 5.47
C LYS A 380 25.72 -16.63 6.40
N HIS A 381 24.45 -16.57 6.00
CA HIS A 381 23.30 -17.09 6.74
C HIS A 381 22.79 -18.43 6.17
N ASN A 382 23.66 -19.28 5.63
CA ASN A 382 23.35 -20.61 5.12
C ASN A 382 22.35 -20.66 3.94
N GLY A 383 22.14 -19.53 3.25
CA GLY A 383 21.27 -19.46 2.08
C GLY A 383 21.88 -20.14 0.86
N ILE A 384 21.08 -20.92 0.16
CA ILE A 384 21.41 -21.54 -1.12
C ILE A 384 20.78 -20.70 -2.23
N GLU A 385 21.61 -20.15 -3.15
CA GLU A 385 21.08 -19.38 -4.28
C GLU A 385 20.25 -20.29 -5.20
N ILE A 386 19.03 -19.88 -5.47
CA ILE A 386 18.08 -20.57 -6.35
C ILE A 386 17.76 -19.73 -7.60
N THR A 387 16.93 -20.27 -8.49
CA THR A 387 16.49 -19.51 -9.66
C THR A 387 15.77 -18.23 -9.28
N ASN A 388 16.13 -17.13 -9.94
CA ASN A 388 15.58 -15.79 -9.72
C ASN A 388 14.34 -15.48 -10.58
N SER A 389 13.56 -16.51 -10.93
CA SER A 389 12.35 -16.35 -11.76
C SER A 389 11.27 -15.55 -11.05
N ILE A 390 11.06 -15.80 -9.75
CA ILE A 390 10.01 -15.13 -8.96
C ILE A 390 10.21 -13.60 -8.93
N PRO A 391 11.37 -13.04 -8.53
CA PRO A 391 11.54 -11.58 -8.49
C PRO A 391 11.50 -10.96 -9.90
N LYS A 392 11.93 -11.67 -10.95
CA LYS A 392 11.78 -11.21 -12.33
C LYS A 392 10.32 -11.12 -12.77
N ILE A 393 9.53 -12.16 -12.51
CA ILE A 393 8.10 -12.20 -12.82
C ILE A 393 7.34 -11.13 -12.03
N ALA A 394 7.62 -11.00 -10.73
CA ALA A 394 7.02 -10.00 -9.88
C ALA A 394 7.29 -8.58 -10.40
N ARG A 395 8.52 -8.30 -10.83
CA ARG A 395 8.91 -7.00 -11.37
C ARG A 395 8.33 -6.73 -12.77
N ALA A 396 8.15 -7.76 -13.58
CA ALA A 396 7.52 -7.65 -14.92
C ALA A 396 6.01 -7.39 -14.82
N ASN A 397 5.36 -7.86 -13.75
CA ASN A 397 3.92 -7.73 -13.51
C ASN A 397 3.67 -7.22 -12.08
N PRO A 398 4.01 -5.96 -11.78
CA PRO A 398 4.05 -5.45 -10.42
C PRO A 398 2.67 -5.35 -9.76
N PHE A 399 1.61 -5.22 -10.55
CA PHE A 399 0.24 -5.11 -10.07
C PHE A 399 -0.54 -6.38 -10.45
N GLY A 400 -0.55 -7.33 -9.54
CA GLY A 400 -1.20 -8.62 -9.74
C GLY A 400 -2.73 -8.53 -9.81
N PRO A 401 -3.39 -9.56 -10.32
CA PRO A 401 -4.85 -9.65 -10.30
C PRO A 401 -5.36 -9.75 -8.86
N LEU A 402 -6.55 -9.18 -8.59
CA LEU A 402 -7.14 -9.15 -7.25
C LEU A 402 -7.41 -10.54 -6.66
N ASN A 403 -7.71 -11.52 -7.53
CA ASN A 403 -7.91 -12.91 -7.11
C ASN A 403 -6.66 -13.57 -6.53
N SER A 404 -5.48 -12.97 -6.68
CA SER A 404 -4.27 -13.44 -6.00
C SER A 404 -4.30 -13.28 -4.48
N MET A 405 -5.26 -12.53 -3.96
CA MET A 405 -5.51 -12.33 -2.53
C MET A 405 -6.48 -13.33 -1.92
N LEU A 406 -7.12 -14.18 -2.73
CA LEU A 406 -8.00 -15.24 -2.27
C LEU A 406 -7.28 -16.59 -2.31
N GLY A 407 -7.53 -17.47 -1.33
CA GLY A 407 -7.07 -18.85 -1.34
C GLY A 407 -7.58 -19.63 -2.56
N PRO A 408 -6.99 -20.77 -2.92
CA PRO A 408 -7.39 -21.59 -4.07
C PRO A 408 -8.85 -22.03 -4.01
N GLU A 409 -9.40 -22.18 -2.83
CA GLU A 409 -10.77 -22.60 -2.53
C GLU A 409 -11.70 -21.41 -2.20
N GLY A 410 -11.27 -20.18 -2.52
CA GLY A 410 -12.01 -18.96 -2.16
C GLY A 410 -11.78 -18.48 -0.74
N GLU A 411 -10.92 -19.17 0.02
CA GLU A 411 -10.52 -18.74 1.36
C GLU A 411 -9.77 -17.42 1.29
N ARG A 412 -10.10 -16.50 2.20
CA ARG A 412 -9.41 -15.23 2.35
C ARG A 412 -8.12 -15.45 3.13
N TRP A 413 -6.98 -15.08 2.56
CA TRP A 413 -5.70 -15.08 3.25
C TRP A 413 -4.93 -13.79 2.96
N ALA A 414 -4.32 -13.24 3.99
CA ALA A 414 -3.42 -12.12 3.81
C ALA A 414 -2.05 -12.63 3.38
N PRO A 415 -1.47 -12.08 2.32
CA PRO A 415 -0.04 -12.19 2.17
C PRO A 415 0.60 -11.49 3.36
N VAL A 416 1.22 -12.25 4.26
CA VAL A 416 2.09 -11.66 5.27
C VAL A 416 3.32 -11.15 4.52
N HIS A 417 3.34 -9.85 4.29
CA HIS A 417 4.54 -9.19 3.80
C HIS A 417 5.43 -8.96 5.01
N GLY A 418 6.41 -9.82 5.19
CA GLY A 418 7.49 -9.55 6.11
C GLY A 418 8.24 -8.31 5.62
N LEU A 419 8.01 -7.21 6.28
CA LEU A 419 8.81 -6.01 6.18
C LEU A 419 9.73 -6.02 7.38
N PHE A 420 10.96 -6.05 7.07
CA PHE A 420 12.01 -5.78 8.06
C PHE A 420 13.07 -4.91 7.41
#